data_7e253c088ceb9883de1957df8c6dce0f
#
_entry.id   7e253c088ceb9883de1957df8c6dce0f
#
_cell.length_a   1.000
_cell.length_b   1.000
_cell.length_c   1.000
_cell.angle_alpha   90.00
_cell.angle_beta   90.00
_cell.angle_gamma   90.00
#
_symmetry.space_group_name_H-M   'P 1'
#
loop_
_entity.id
_entity.type
_entity.pdbx_description
1 polymer ?
#
loop_
_entity_poly.entity_id
_entity_poly.type
_entity_poly.pdbx_seq_one_letter_code
_entity_poly.pdbx_strand_id
1 'polypeptide(L)'
;VLSVDFEGAESRLRREQYANEQVVHFCKSKDGVGLAWVENGSGPPIIKAPSWIGHLKLDWRNPGIAPVITSIANHYRLVRFDARGNGLSDWEVDEISFERFVDDLEAVFDAAGIERAPILAISQGSAVATAFAVRNPDRVSAIIMIGGFPLGRAKRKSAKDRERAEAMRSMMAAGWDDDYPSLRDLLAEIIVPTASVEERRQYAQDMKLMISPENIGRYRGVVDYLDVTDLLPKVSAPCLVLNCQNDRMQPIDQGRLLASGLPNSRFISYDSPNHTVPESDPEWPRMERDILSFLAEHAA
;
A
#
# COMPACT_ATOMS: atom_id res chain seq x y z
N VAL A 1 30.76 -4.67 22.82
CA VAL A 1 31.01 -3.73 21.71
C VAL A 1 29.63 -3.52 21.07
N LEU A 2 29.04 -2.32 21.31
CA LEU A 2 27.81 -1.90 20.61
C LEU A 2 28.21 -1.64 19.16
N SER A 3 27.87 -2.52 18.23
CA SER A 3 27.90 -2.20 16.82
C SER A 3 26.84 -1.10 16.59
N VAL A 4 27.28 0.11 16.29
CA VAL A 4 26.37 1.16 15.88
C VAL A 4 25.87 0.75 14.50
N ASP A 5 24.55 0.56 14.39
CA ASP A 5 23.87 0.31 13.11
C ASP A 5 23.86 1.61 12.30
N PHE A 6 24.93 1.84 11.55
CA PHE A 6 25.10 3.06 10.75
C PHE A 6 24.11 3.13 9.59
N GLU A 7 23.79 2.01 8.96
CA GLU A 7 22.85 1.96 7.83
C GLU A 7 21.43 2.30 8.28
N GLY A 8 20.97 1.71 9.38
CA GLY A 8 19.65 2.04 9.94
C GLY A 8 19.54 3.47 10.47
N ALA A 9 20.66 4.06 10.94
CA ALA A 9 20.67 5.46 11.35
C ALA A 9 20.58 6.41 10.14
N GLU A 10 21.32 6.14 9.06
CA GLU A 10 21.27 6.92 7.83
C GLU A 10 19.88 6.86 7.18
N SER A 11 19.27 5.68 7.11
CA SER A 11 17.92 5.47 6.61
C SER A 11 16.90 6.30 7.40
N ARG A 12 16.98 6.33 8.74
CA ARG A 12 16.11 7.15 9.60
C ARG A 12 16.27 8.64 9.33
N LEU A 13 17.49 9.14 9.26
CA LEU A 13 17.76 10.55 8.94
C LEU A 13 17.19 10.94 7.56
N ARG A 14 17.32 10.06 6.58
CA ARG A 14 16.76 10.28 5.24
C ARG A 14 15.22 10.37 5.27
N ARG A 15 14.55 9.51 6.04
CA ARG A 15 13.09 9.54 6.24
C ARG A 15 12.63 10.84 6.90
N GLU A 16 13.33 11.28 7.93
CA GLU A 16 13.06 12.57 8.58
C GLU A 16 13.22 13.74 7.62
N GLN A 17 14.27 13.72 6.80
CA GLN A 17 14.47 14.71 5.75
C GLN A 17 13.29 14.74 4.78
N TYR A 18 12.90 13.59 4.19
CA TYR A 18 11.76 13.51 3.29
C TYR A 18 10.46 13.95 3.95
N ALA A 19 10.21 13.58 5.20
CA ALA A 19 9.01 13.98 5.94
C ALA A 19 8.94 15.50 6.17
N ASN A 20 10.09 16.15 6.37
CA ASN A 20 10.16 17.60 6.63
C ASN A 20 10.17 18.44 5.36
N GLU A 21 10.79 17.95 4.28
CA GLU A 21 10.95 18.68 3.01
C GLU A 21 9.77 18.49 2.06
N GLN A 22 8.91 17.48 2.26
CA GLN A 22 7.80 17.22 1.36
C GLN A 22 6.81 18.39 1.31
N VAL A 23 6.47 18.82 0.11
CA VAL A 23 5.45 19.82 -0.16
C VAL A 23 4.15 19.10 -0.49
N VAL A 24 3.08 19.43 0.26
CA VAL A 24 1.76 18.83 0.01
C VAL A 24 1.04 19.64 -1.06
N HIS A 25 0.64 18.96 -2.11
CA HIS A 25 -0.19 19.47 -3.20
C HIS A 25 -1.60 18.93 -3.06
N PHE A 26 -2.56 19.57 -3.72
CA PHE A 26 -3.95 19.11 -3.74
C PHE A 26 -4.46 19.06 -5.18
N CYS A 27 -5.28 18.04 -5.45
CA CYS A 27 -6.06 17.94 -6.69
C CYS A 27 -7.48 17.51 -6.38
N LYS A 28 -8.33 17.46 -7.40
CA LYS A 28 -9.70 16.98 -7.25
C LYS A 28 -9.93 15.73 -8.09
N SER A 29 -10.56 14.72 -7.46
CA SER A 29 -11.10 13.56 -8.16
C SER A 29 -12.29 13.96 -9.03
N LYS A 30 -12.75 13.05 -9.89
CA LYS A 30 -13.87 13.28 -10.85
C LYS A 30 -15.17 13.74 -10.18
N ASP A 31 -15.39 13.33 -8.94
CA ASP A 31 -16.57 13.70 -8.14
C ASP A 31 -16.34 14.91 -7.22
N GLY A 32 -15.19 15.59 -7.36
CA GLY A 32 -14.86 16.81 -6.63
C GLY A 32 -14.18 16.60 -5.28
N VAL A 33 -13.96 15.35 -4.85
CA VAL A 33 -13.22 15.04 -3.61
C VAL A 33 -11.80 15.55 -3.71
N GLY A 34 -11.36 16.30 -2.69
CA GLY A 34 -10.00 16.81 -2.55
C GLY A 34 -9.02 15.70 -2.14
N LEU A 35 -7.95 15.55 -2.92
CA LEU A 35 -6.90 14.57 -2.69
C LEU A 35 -5.57 15.28 -2.41
N ALA A 36 -4.94 14.94 -1.29
CA ALA A 36 -3.60 15.41 -0.94
C ALA A 36 -2.55 14.48 -1.55
N TRP A 37 -1.55 15.03 -2.20
CA TRP A 37 -0.45 14.27 -2.77
C TRP A 37 0.90 14.97 -2.58
N VAL A 38 1.97 14.19 -2.65
CA VAL A 38 3.37 14.65 -2.53
C VAL A 38 4.24 13.96 -3.55
N GLU A 39 5.39 14.57 -3.82
CA GLU A 39 6.49 13.90 -4.52
C GLU A 39 7.76 13.97 -3.69
N ASN A 40 8.56 12.91 -3.75
CA ASN A 40 9.83 12.80 -3.05
C ASN A 40 10.88 12.17 -3.97
N GLY A 41 12.13 12.58 -3.82
CA GLY A 41 13.21 12.11 -4.70
C GLY A 41 13.23 12.82 -6.04
N SER A 42 13.97 12.25 -7.00
CA SER A 42 14.16 12.83 -8.35
C SER A 42 14.39 11.71 -9.36
N GLY A 43 14.24 12.03 -10.66
CA GLY A 43 14.44 11.07 -11.76
C GLY A 43 13.12 10.61 -12.38
N PRO A 44 13.07 9.40 -12.99
CA PRO A 44 11.85 8.86 -13.59
C PRO A 44 10.71 8.75 -12.58
N PRO A 45 9.46 9.05 -12.97
CA PRO A 45 8.33 9.03 -12.06
C PRO A 45 7.90 7.59 -11.71
N ILE A 46 7.49 7.40 -10.47
CA ILE A 46 6.78 6.22 -9.97
C ILE A 46 5.61 6.73 -9.15
N ILE A 47 4.44 6.12 -9.26
CA ILE A 47 3.30 6.47 -8.45
C ILE A 47 2.89 5.30 -7.53
N LYS A 48 2.60 5.60 -6.27
CA LYS A 48 2.05 4.63 -5.31
C LYS A 48 0.53 4.65 -5.37
N ALA A 49 -0.08 3.53 -5.76
CA ALA A 49 -1.53 3.34 -5.63
C ALA A 49 -1.94 3.36 -4.15
N PRO A 50 -3.17 3.80 -3.82
CA PRO A 50 -3.61 3.88 -2.43
C PRO A 50 -3.70 2.49 -1.81
N SER A 51 -3.19 2.35 -0.60
CA SER A 51 -3.44 1.19 0.28
C SER A 51 -4.68 1.47 1.14
N TRP A 52 -5.07 0.51 2.01
CA TRP A 52 -6.34 0.62 2.76
C TRP A 52 -6.40 1.82 3.72
N ILE A 53 -5.32 2.15 4.41
CA ILE A 53 -5.16 3.37 5.20
C ILE A 53 -3.75 3.94 4.97
N GLY A 54 -3.61 5.24 5.08
CA GLY A 54 -2.33 5.91 4.93
C GLY A 54 -2.40 7.36 5.39
N HIS A 55 -1.23 7.94 5.53
CA HIS A 55 -1.06 9.36 5.80
C HIS A 55 0.32 9.78 5.31
N LEU A 56 0.39 10.72 4.39
CA LEU A 56 1.61 11.13 3.71
C LEU A 56 2.79 11.44 4.64
N LYS A 57 2.53 12.01 5.83
CA LYS A 57 3.59 12.27 6.82
C LYS A 57 3.90 11.04 7.69
N LEU A 58 2.87 10.30 8.11
CA LEU A 58 3.05 9.18 9.04
C LEU A 58 3.63 7.94 8.37
N ASP A 59 3.46 7.79 7.05
CA ASP A 59 4.05 6.70 6.28
C ASP A 59 5.58 6.63 6.41
N TRP A 60 6.26 7.76 6.65
CA TRP A 60 7.72 7.79 6.84
C TRP A 60 8.20 7.11 8.12
N ARG A 61 7.32 6.88 9.09
CA ARG A 61 7.60 6.15 10.32
C ARG A 61 6.84 4.83 10.44
N ASN A 62 6.04 4.48 9.42
CA ASN A 62 5.38 3.19 9.34
C ASN A 62 6.42 2.10 9.07
N PRO A 63 6.62 1.11 9.95
CA PRO A 63 7.72 0.15 9.83
C PRO A 63 7.68 -0.69 8.56
N GLY A 64 6.51 -0.93 7.99
CA GLY A 64 6.36 -1.73 6.77
C GLY A 64 6.30 -0.92 5.48
N ILE A 65 5.99 0.38 5.54
CA ILE A 65 5.88 1.25 4.36
C ILE A 65 7.13 2.09 4.16
N ALA A 66 7.68 2.64 5.24
CA ALA A 66 8.84 3.53 5.18
C ALA A 66 10.05 2.93 4.45
N PRO A 67 10.44 1.65 4.63
CA PRO A 67 11.56 1.09 3.90
C PRO A 67 11.40 1.17 2.39
N VAL A 68 10.26 0.72 1.88
CA VAL A 68 9.96 0.67 0.45
C VAL A 68 9.88 2.06 -0.19
N ILE A 69 9.19 3.02 0.46
CA ILE A 69 9.09 4.37 -0.09
C ILE A 69 10.41 5.14 -0.01
N THR A 70 11.24 4.89 1.01
CA THR A 70 12.58 5.46 1.12
C THR A 70 13.49 4.95 0.02
N SER A 71 13.56 3.63 -0.15
CA SER A 71 14.37 2.98 -1.18
C SER A 71 14.02 3.51 -2.58
N ILE A 72 12.73 3.61 -2.91
CA ILE A 72 12.30 4.13 -4.20
C ILE A 72 12.61 5.63 -4.32
N ALA A 73 12.33 6.46 -3.32
CA ALA A 73 12.58 7.90 -3.37
C ALA A 73 14.08 8.25 -3.48
N ASN A 74 14.97 7.37 -3.04
CA ASN A 74 16.42 7.55 -3.22
C ASN A 74 16.87 7.47 -4.68
N HIS A 75 16.08 6.85 -5.56
CA HIS A 75 16.45 6.59 -6.96
C HIS A 75 15.47 7.16 -7.99
N TYR A 76 14.23 7.46 -7.59
CA TYR A 76 13.13 7.82 -8.47
C TYR A 76 12.32 8.99 -7.90
N ARG A 77 11.58 9.70 -8.75
CA ARG A 77 10.55 10.66 -8.34
C ARG A 77 9.30 9.89 -7.91
N LEU A 78 9.18 9.59 -6.63
CA LEU A 78 8.05 8.87 -6.05
C LEU A 78 6.89 9.82 -5.77
N VAL A 79 5.76 9.63 -6.46
CA VAL A 79 4.49 10.31 -6.18
C VAL A 79 3.64 9.43 -5.29
N ARG A 80 3.13 10.01 -4.17
CA ARG A 80 2.23 9.35 -3.23
C ARG A 80 1.05 10.24 -2.92
N PHE A 81 -0.09 9.67 -2.60
CA PHE A 81 -1.26 10.41 -2.18
C PHE A 81 -2.02 9.68 -1.06
N ASP A 82 -2.75 10.45 -0.27
CA ASP A 82 -3.71 9.92 0.67
C ASP A 82 -5.02 9.64 -0.07
N ALA A 83 -5.56 8.44 0.09
CA ALA A 83 -6.84 8.09 -0.50
C ALA A 83 -7.97 8.95 0.10
N ARG A 84 -9.10 9.10 -0.61
CA ARG A 84 -10.30 9.72 -0.06
C ARG A 84 -10.65 9.16 1.31
N GLY A 85 -11.06 9.99 2.22
CA GLY A 85 -11.38 9.59 3.60
C GLY A 85 -10.19 9.28 4.49
N ASN A 86 -8.96 9.53 4.03
CA ASN A 86 -7.72 9.26 4.77
C ASN A 86 -6.79 10.46 4.84
N GLY A 87 -5.93 10.46 5.82
CA GLY A 87 -4.75 11.32 5.94
C GLY A 87 -5.04 12.80 5.78
N LEU A 88 -4.45 13.43 4.78
CA LEU A 88 -4.59 14.85 4.46
C LEU A 88 -5.62 15.12 3.34
N SER A 89 -6.21 14.07 2.74
CA SER A 89 -7.32 14.19 1.79
C SER A 89 -8.64 14.47 2.51
N ASP A 90 -9.70 14.80 1.76
CA ASP A 90 -11.03 15.04 2.34
C ASP A 90 -11.53 13.79 3.08
N TRP A 91 -11.97 13.98 4.33
CA TRP A 91 -12.52 12.91 5.19
C TRP A 91 -14.02 12.76 5.04
N GLU A 92 -14.74 13.86 4.84
CA GLU A 92 -16.18 13.88 4.61
C GLU A 92 -16.42 13.65 3.12
N VAL A 93 -16.68 12.39 2.74
CA VAL A 93 -16.88 11.98 1.36
C VAL A 93 -18.16 11.16 1.22
N ASP A 94 -18.96 11.46 0.20
CA ASP A 94 -20.25 10.82 -0.03
C ASP A 94 -20.06 9.34 -0.40
N GLU A 95 -19.07 9.04 -1.23
CA GLU A 95 -18.83 7.70 -1.78
C GLU A 95 -17.42 7.19 -1.48
N ILE A 96 -17.34 6.00 -0.87
CA ILE A 96 -16.14 5.17 -0.80
C ILE A 96 -16.47 3.88 -1.57
N SER A 97 -15.95 3.76 -2.79
CA SER A 97 -16.14 2.59 -3.64
C SER A 97 -14.85 2.24 -4.37
N PHE A 98 -14.80 1.04 -4.92
CA PHE A 98 -13.63 0.56 -5.66
C PHE A 98 -13.36 1.40 -6.91
N GLU A 99 -14.40 1.77 -7.63
CA GLU A 99 -14.33 2.62 -8.83
C GLU A 99 -13.75 3.99 -8.50
N ARG A 100 -14.14 4.57 -7.37
CA ARG A 100 -13.60 5.85 -6.90
C ARG A 100 -12.13 5.81 -6.54
N PHE A 101 -11.63 4.69 -6.02
CA PHE A 101 -10.18 4.54 -5.80
C PHE A 101 -9.39 4.54 -7.10
N VAL A 102 -9.95 4.00 -8.18
CA VAL A 102 -9.33 4.03 -9.51
C VAL A 102 -9.38 5.44 -10.11
N ASP A 103 -10.51 6.15 -9.94
CA ASP A 103 -10.65 7.55 -10.38
C ASP A 103 -9.69 8.48 -9.61
N ASP A 104 -9.47 8.25 -8.30
CA ASP A 104 -8.51 9.01 -7.49
C ASP A 104 -7.07 8.83 -7.99
N LEU A 105 -6.68 7.59 -8.32
CA LEU A 105 -5.36 7.31 -8.88
C LEU A 105 -5.17 8.05 -10.21
N GLU A 106 -6.20 8.06 -11.08
CA GLU A 106 -6.18 8.79 -12.35
C GLU A 106 -6.01 10.30 -12.14
N ALA A 107 -6.75 10.88 -11.20
CA ALA A 107 -6.66 12.31 -10.88
C ALA A 107 -5.26 12.72 -10.39
N VAL A 108 -4.59 11.86 -9.62
CA VAL A 108 -3.23 12.15 -9.16
C VAL A 108 -2.20 11.96 -10.27
N PHE A 109 -2.36 10.97 -11.16
CA PHE A 109 -1.54 10.86 -12.37
C PHE A 109 -1.57 12.16 -13.19
N ASP A 110 -2.78 12.72 -13.38
CA ASP A 110 -2.98 13.94 -14.16
C ASP A 110 -2.39 15.17 -13.44
N ALA A 111 -2.65 15.31 -12.14
CA ALA A 111 -2.16 16.43 -11.33
C ALA A 111 -0.63 16.46 -11.20
N ALA A 112 0.01 15.30 -11.14
CA ALA A 112 1.47 15.16 -11.08
C ALA A 112 2.15 15.28 -12.47
N GLY A 113 1.38 15.45 -13.55
CA GLY A 113 1.89 15.53 -14.91
C GLY A 113 2.55 14.24 -15.38
N ILE A 114 2.05 13.10 -14.95
CA ILE A 114 2.59 11.78 -15.30
C ILE A 114 1.79 11.23 -16.47
N GLU A 115 2.41 11.16 -17.65
CA GLU A 115 1.80 10.50 -18.81
C GLU A 115 1.85 8.98 -18.67
N ARG A 116 3.01 8.45 -18.29
CA ARG A 116 3.25 7.01 -18.12
C ARG A 116 4.27 6.75 -17.01
N ALA A 117 3.97 5.79 -16.14
CA ALA A 117 4.89 5.39 -15.06
C ALA A 117 4.64 3.96 -14.55
N PRO A 118 5.61 3.37 -13.85
CA PRO A 118 5.35 2.21 -13.00
C PRO A 118 4.44 2.56 -11.81
N ILE A 119 3.64 1.58 -11.37
CA ILE A 119 2.80 1.71 -10.19
C ILE A 119 3.36 0.82 -9.07
N LEU A 120 3.64 1.42 -7.90
CA LEU A 120 3.84 0.70 -6.65
C LEU A 120 2.48 0.42 -6.00
N ALA A 121 2.13 -0.82 -5.83
CA ALA A 121 0.84 -1.26 -5.31
C ALA A 121 1.02 -2.18 -4.09
N ILE A 122 0.57 -1.72 -2.93
CA ILE A 122 0.69 -2.48 -1.68
C ILE A 122 -0.70 -2.93 -1.25
N SER A 123 -0.85 -4.22 -0.91
CA SER A 123 -2.10 -4.81 -0.41
C SER A 123 -3.27 -4.59 -1.39
N GLN A 124 -4.37 -3.94 -0.96
CA GLN A 124 -5.52 -3.60 -1.84
C GLN A 124 -5.13 -2.73 -3.03
N GLY A 125 -4.05 -1.95 -2.93
CA GLY A 125 -3.53 -1.15 -4.04
C GLY A 125 -3.26 -1.99 -5.30
N SER A 126 -2.99 -3.29 -5.14
CA SER A 126 -2.80 -4.22 -6.26
C SER A 126 -4.08 -4.37 -7.10
N ALA A 127 -5.25 -4.41 -6.47
CA ALA A 127 -6.51 -4.44 -7.19
C ALA A 127 -6.80 -3.10 -7.91
N VAL A 128 -6.51 -1.97 -7.24
CA VAL A 128 -6.67 -0.63 -7.83
C VAL A 128 -5.74 -0.47 -9.03
N ALA A 129 -4.45 -0.84 -8.89
CA ALA A 129 -3.47 -0.79 -9.99
C ALA A 129 -3.87 -1.70 -11.17
N THR A 130 -4.41 -2.89 -10.88
CA THR A 130 -4.94 -3.80 -11.90
C THR A 130 -6.07 -3.15 -12.71
N ALA A 131 -7.07 -2.58 -12.03
CA ALA A 131 -8.19 -1.94 -12.69
C ALA A 131 -7.78 -0.68 -13.47
N PHE A 132 -6.86 0.11 -12.89
CA PHE A 132 -6.30 1.28 -13.57
C PHE A 132 -5.53 0.88 -14.84
N ALA A 133 -4.68 -0.16 -14.78
CA ALA A 133 -3.91 -0.63 -15.93
C ALA A 133 -4.79 -1.17 -17.07
N VAL A 134 -5.92 -1.79 -16.73
CA VAL A 134 -6.89 -2.22 -17.76
C VAL A 134 -7.64 -1.03 -18.38
N ARG A 135 -7.96 -0.01 -17.57
CA ARG A 135 -8.64 1.21 -18.03
C ARG A 135 -7.71 2.10 -18.85
N ASN A 136 -6.43 2.19 -18.47
CA ASN A 136 -5.44 3.11 -19.02
C ASN A 136 -4.12 2.37 -19.38
N PRO A 137 -4.14 1.42 -20.33
CA PRO A 137 -2.97 0.54 -20.57
C PRO A 137 -1.72 1.31 -21.01
N ASP A 138 -1.88 2.41 -21.74
CA ASP A 138 -0.75 3.22 -22.24
C ASP A 138 -0.09 4.05 -21.12
N ARG A 139 -0.75 4.23 -19.98
CA ARG A 139 -0.24 5.01 -18.84
C ARG A 139 0.58 4.18 -17.84
N VAL A 140 0.58 2.85 -17.96
CA VAL A 140 1.26 1.95 -17.01
C VAL A 140 2.44 1.26 -17.70
N SER A 141 3.65 1.53 -17.24
CA SER A 141 4.84 0.86 -17.77
C SER A 141 5.14 -0.47 -17.08
N ALA A 142 4.83 -0.57 -15.79
CA ALA A 142 4.99 -1.77 -14.97
C ALA A 142 4.16 -1.69 -13.69
N ILE A 143 3.96 -2.81 -12.99
CA ILE A 143 3.29 -2.83 -11.68
C ILE A 143 4.11 -3.67 -10.70
N ILE A 144 4.43 -3.10 -9.54
CA ILE A 144 4.99 -3.83 -8.39
C ILE A 144 3.86 -4.04 -7.38
N MET A 145 3.59 -5.29 -7.05
CA MET A 145 2.52 -5.70 -6.14
C MET A 145 3.11 -6.37 -4.89
N ILE A 146 3.00 -5.72 -3.73
CA ILE A 146 3.50 -6.24 -2.45
C ILE A 146 2.33 -6.66 -1.56
N GLY A 147 2.28 -7.93 -1.15
CA GLY A 147 1.20 -8.46 -0.31
C GLY A 147 -0.18 -8.33 -0.94
N GLY A 148 -0.23 -8.30 -2.29
CA GLY A 148 -1.43 -8.06 -3.06
C GLY A 148 -2.40 -9.24 -3.09
N PHE A 149 -3.65 -8.95 -3.43
CA PHE A 149 -4.71 -9.94 -3.61
C PHE A 149 -5.73 -9.46 -4.63
N PRO A 150 -6.26 -10.34 -5.51
CA PRO A 150 -7.29 -10.01 -6.48
C PRO A 150 -8.69 -10.19 -5.92
N LEU A 151 -8.85 -10.92 -4.78
CA LEU A 151 -10.12 -11.34 -4.24
C LEU A 151 -10.25 -11.00 -2.77
N GLY A 152 -11.19 -10.14 -2.42
CA GLY A 152 -11.53 -9.76 -1.06
C GLY A 152 -12.02 -10.96 -0.23
N ARG A 153 -11.81 -10.91 1.10
CA ARG A 153 -12.08 -12.05 2.00
C ARG A 153 -13.50 -12.54 1.93
N ALA A 154 -14.49 -11.65 1.82
CA ALA A 154 -15.90 -12.02 1.74
C ALA A 154 -16.27 -12.78 0.46
N LYS A 155 -15.47 -12.60 -0.61
CA LYS A 155 -15.66 -13.28 -1.90
C LYS A 155 -14.95 -14.64 -1.98
N ARG A 156 -14.05 -14.95 -1.05
CA ARG A 156 -13.31 -16.21 -1.05
C ARG A 156 -14.23 -17.40 -0.76
N LYS A 157 -13.86 -18.58 -1.27
CA LYS A 157 -14.64 -19.83 -1.08
C LYS A 157 -14.67 -20.29 0.37
N SER A 158 -13.63 -19.98 1.16
CA SER A 158 -13.49 -20.38 2.55
C SER A 158 -14.56 -19.72 3.44
N ALA A 159 -15.39 -20.51 4.12
CA ALA A 159 -16.32 -20.00 5.13
C ALA A 159 -15.58 -19.24 6.24
N LYS A 160 -14.43 -19.77 6.67
CA LYS A 160 -13.58 -19.16 7.69
C LYS A 160 -13.07 -17.76 7.29
N ASP A 161 -12.76 -17.55 6.01
CA ASP A 161 -12.35 -16.22 5.53
C ASP A 161 -13.50 -15.21 5.57
N ARG A 162 -14.72 -15.66 5.23
CA ARG A 162 -15.93 -14.82 5.33
C ARG A 162 -16.26 -14.45 6.77
N GLU A 163 -16.22 -15.41 7.69
CA GLU A 163 -16.41 -15.19 9.13
C GLU A 163 -15.38 -14.20 9.69
N ARG A 164 -14.10 -14.35 9.28
CA ARG A 164 -13.03 -13.42 9.67
C ARG A 164 -13.26 -12.02 9.11
N ALA A 165 -13.72 -11.89 7.88
CA ALA A 165 -14.03 -10.58 7.29
C ALA A 165 -15.11 -9.86 8.09
N GLU A 166 -16.19 -10.57 8.44
CA GLU A 166 -17.30 -10.02 9.24
C GLU A 166 -16.86 -9.64 10.65
N ALA A 167 -16.12 -10.52 11.33
CA ALA A 167 -15.59 -10.25 12.67
C ALA A 167 -14.67 -9.03 12.66
N MET A 168 -13.75 -8.94 11.70
CA MET A 168 -12.82 -7.82 11.57
C MET A 168 -13.58 -6.50 11.32
N ARG A 169 -14.57 -6.51 10.43
CA ARG A 169 -15.40 -5.34 10.15
C ARG A 169 -16.13 -4.85 11.40
N SER A 170 -16.74 -5.77 12.15
CA SER A 170 -17.47 -5.45 13.39
C SER A 170 -16.55 -4.91 14.47
N MET A 171 -15.36 -5.51 14.63
CA MET A 171 -14.35 -5.03 15.59
C MET A 171 -13.84 -3.63 15.21
N MET A 172 -13.57 -3.36 13.94
CA MET A 172 -13.10 -2.05 13.48
C MET A 172 -14.16 -0.98 13.67
N ALA A 173 -15.43 -1.28 13.40
CA ALA A 173 -16.52 -0.33 13.60
C ALA A 173 -16.74 0.01 15.08
N ALA A 174 -16.50 -0.93 16.01
CA ALA A 174 -16.74 -0.75 17.43
C ALA A 174 -15.55 -0.21 18.22
N GLY A 175 -14.31 -0.53 17.83
CA GLY A 175 -13.12 -0.29 18.66
C GLY A 175 -12.04 0.58 18.01
N TRP A 176 -12.30 1.20 16.85
CA TRP A 176 -11.27 1.96 16.15
C TRP A 176 -10.81 3.21 16.93
N ASP A 177 -11.73 3.90 17.55
CA ASP A 177 -11.47 5.17 18.25
C ASP A 177 -11.22 5.02 19.77
N ASP A 178 -11.17 3.77 20.27
CA ASP A 178 -10.92 3.53 21.68
C ASP A 178 -9.60 4.18 22.13
N ASP A 179 -9.61 4.77 23.33
CA ASP A 179 -8.41 5.34 23.95
C ASP A 179 -7.35 4.28 24.20
N TYR A 180 -7.77 3.04 24.45
CA TYR A 180 -6.89 1.89 24.50
C TYR A 180 -6.72 1.30 23.08
N PRO A 181 -5.51 1.25 22.51
CA PRO A 181 -5.30 0.87 21.14
C PRO A 181 -5.35 -0.64 20.88
N SER A 182 -6.02 -1.44 21.72
CA SER A 182 -5.99 -2.92 21.67
C SER A 182 -6.26 -3.51 20.29
N LEU A 183 -7.25 -2.98 19.56
CA LEU A 183 -7.52 -3.43 18.20
C LEU A 183 -6.41 -3.02 17.24
N ARG A 184 -5.92 -1.79 17.34
CA ARG A 184 -4.85 -1.28 16.48
C ARG A 184 -3.51 -1.93 16.79
N ASP A 185 -3.24 -2.26 18.07
CA ASP A 185 -2.08 -3.07 18.47
C ASP A 185 -2.13 -4.47 17.85
N LEU A 186 -3.31 -5.13 17.87
CA LEU A 186 -3.51 -6.41 17.21
C LEU A 186 -3.27 -6.31 15.69
N LEU A 187 -3.74 -5.26 15.05
CA LEU A 187 -3.52 -5.04 13.62
C LEU A 187 -2.04 -4.82 13.31
N ALA A 188 -1.33 -4.00 14.08
CA ALA A 188 0.10 -3.78 13.93
C ALA A 188 0.88 -5.11 14.09
N GLU A 189 0.53 -5.94 15.08
CA GLU A 189 1.10 -7.27 15.29
C GLU A 189 0.83 -8.25 14.12
N ILE A 190 -0.32 -8.13 13.45
CA ILE A 190 -0.65 -8.96 12.28
C ILE A 190 0.08 -8.47 11.03
N ILE A 191 0.22 -7.15 10.85
CA ILE A 191 0.79 -6.53 9.64
C ILE A 191 2.31 -6.62 9.64
N VAL A 192 2.96 -6.30 10.76
CA VAL A 192 4.43 -6.20 10.89
C VAL A 192 4.95 -6.90 12.15
N PRO A 193 4.72 -8.22 12.30
CA PRO A 193 5.04 -8.97 13.53
C PRO A 193 6.53 -8.95 13.89
N THR A 194 7.46 -8.75 12.95
CA THR A 194 8.90 -8.70 13.22
C THR A 194 9.43 -7.30 13.53
N ALA A 195 8.60 -6.25 13.36
CA ALA A 195 8.96 -4.91 13.83
C ALA A 195 9.12 -4.88 15.36
N SER A 196 9.91 -3.96 15.88
CA SER A 196 10.07 -3.80 17.32
C SER A 196 8.76 -3.45 18.02
N VAL A 197 8.68 -3.71 19.32
CA VAL A 197 7.47 -3.38 20.12
C VAL A 197 7.16 -1.89 20.06
N GLU A 198 8.21 -1.04 20.06
CA GLU A 198 8.05 0.41 19.98
C GLU A 198 7.47 0.84 18.64
N GLU A 199 8.01 0.33 17.52
CA GLU A 199 7.50 0.61 16.17
C GLU A 199 6.05 0.17 16.01
N ARG A 200 5.67 -1.02 16.50
CA ARG A 200 4.29 -1.49 16.44
C ARG A 200 3.34 -0.62 17.25
N ARG A 201 3.74 -0.20 18.46
CA ARG A 201 2.94 0.72 19.30
C ARG A 201 2.76 2.07 18.62
N GLN A 202 3.84 2.63 18.06
CA GLN A 202 3.77 3.89 17.34
C GLN A 202 2.83 3.77 16.12
N TYR A 203 2.94 2.69 15.35
CA TYR A 203 2.07 2.42 14.22
C TYR A 203 0.60 2.29 14.64
N ALA A 204 0.31 1.59 15.74
CA ALA A 204 -1.04 1.47 16.29
C ALA A 204 -1.64 2.83 16.70
N GLN A 205 -0.83 3.72 17.29
CA GLN A 205 -1.25 5.10 17.60
C GLN A 205 -1.50 5.91 16.34
N ASP A 206 -0.62 5.79 15.33
CA ASP A 206 -0.73 6.50 14.07
C ASP A 206 -1.98 6.12 13.28
N MET A 207 -2.41 4.85 13.33
CA MET A 207 -3.63 4.39 12.65
C MET A 207 -4.86 5.22 13.02
N LYS A 208 -4.98 5.69 14.27
CA LYS A 208 -6.08 6.56 14.73
C LYS A 208 -6.08 7.91 14.00
N LEU A 209 -4.91 8.39 13.58
CA LEU A 209 -4.74 9.68 12.90
C LEU A 209 -4.89 9.56 11.37
N MET A 210 -4.98 8.34 10.84
CA MET A 210 -5.02 8.09 9.40
C MET A 210 -6.43 8.10 8.84
N ILE A 211 -7.42 7.65 9.62
CA ILE A 211 -8.80 7.45 9.14
C ILE A 211 -9.79 7.49 10.30
N SER A 212 -11.02 7.99 10.06
CA SER A 212 -12.09 8.01 11.05
C SER A 212 -12.71 6.62 11.29
N PRO A 213 -13.36 6.40 12.45
CA PRO A 213 -14.11 5.18 12.73
C PRO A 213 -15.19 4.86 11.69
N GLU A 214 -15.86 5.89 11.19
CA GLU A 214 -16.86 5.75 10.15
C GLU A 214 -16.25 5.27 8.83
N ASN A 215 -15.19 5.93 8.38
CA ASN A 215 -14.57 5.63 7.11
C ASN A 215 -13.88 4.26 7.12
N ILE A 216 -13.27 3.82 8.23
CA ILE A 216 -12.64 2.49 8.27
C ILE A 216 -13.66 1.36 8.05
N GLY A 217 -14.88 1.50 8.60
CA GLY A 217 -15.97 0.56 8.36
C GLY A 217 -16.40 0.52 6.89
N ARG A 218 -16.53 1.70 6.25
CA ARG A 218 -16.85 1.84 4.82
C ARG A 218 -15.75 1.23 3.94
N TYR A 219 -14.48 1.51 4.26
CA TYR A 219 -13.33 0.93 3.57
C TYR A 219 -13.33 -0.60 3.64
N ARG A 220 -13.55 -1.17 4.82
CA ARG A 220 -13.65 -2.63 4.97
C ARG A 220 -14.77 -3.22 4.14
N GLY A 221 -15.91 -2.52 4.06
CA GLY A 221 -17.01 -2.90 3.19
C GLY A 221 -16.60 -3.04 1.72
N VAL A 222 -15.77 -2.14 1.21
CA VAL A 222 -15.26 -2.20 -0.17
C VAL A 222 -14.20 -3.29 -0.31
N VAL A 223 -13.17 -3.27 0.55
CA VAL A 223 -11.98 -4.15 0.43
C VAL A 223 -12.32 -5.62 0.59
N ASP A 224 -13.24 -5.96 1.49
CA ASP A 224 -13.61 -7.36 1.70
C ASP A 224 -14.46 -7.94 0.56
N TYR A 225 -15.11 -7.10 -0.25
CA TYR A 225 -15.97 -7.52 -1.35
C TYR A 225 -15.38 -7.28 -2.74
N LEU A 226 -14.17 -6.70 -2.85
CA LEU A 226 -13.53 -6.50 -4.15
C LEU A 226 -13.27 -7.84 -4.87
N ASP A 227 -13.35 -7.79 -6.20
CA ASP A 227 -13.01 -8.91 -7.09
C ASP A 227 -12.52 -8.33 -8.42
N VAL A 228 -11.23 -8.53 -8.72
CA VAL A 228 -10.60 -8.12 -9.98
C VAL A 228 -10.05 -9.31 -10.77
N THR A 229 -10.49 -10.52 -10.44
CA THR A 229 -10.01 -11.75 -11.08
C THR A 229 -10.21 -11.74 -12.60
N ASP A 230 -11.35 -11.23 -13.08
CA ASP A 230 -11.67 -11.12 -14.51
C ASP A 230 -10.88 -10.02 -15.24
N LEU A 231 -10.21 -9.13 -14.50
CA LEU A 231 -9.35 -8.08 -15.06
C LEU A 231 -7.90 -8.55 -15.25
N LEU A 232 -7.44 -9.52 -14.47
CA LEU A 232 -6.03 -9.98 -14.49
C LEU A 232 -5.54 -10.34 -15.89
N PRO A 233 -6.29 -11.13 -16.73
CA PRO A 233 -5.84 -11.50 -18.07
C PRO A 233 -5.74 -10.32 -19.05
N LYS A 234 -6.29 -9.15 -18.69
CA LYS A 234 -6.33 -7.95 -19.54
C LYS A 234 -5.20 -6.98 -19.26
N VAL A 235 -4.40 -7.22 -18.20
CA VAL A 235 -3.25 -6.37 -17.86
C VAL A 235 -2.11 -6.65 -18.83
N SER A 236 -1.73 -5.66 -19.62
CA SER A 236 -0.63 -5.77 -20.60
C SER A 236 0.75 -5.45 -19.99
N ALA A 237 0.77 -4.63 -18.94
CA ALA A 237 2.01 -4.21 -18.29
C ALA A 237 2.72 -5.38 -17.58
N PRO A 238 4.07 -5.43 -17.60
CA PRO A 238 4.83 -6.38 -16.78
C PRO A 238 4.56 -6.16 -15.30
N CYS A 239 4.42 -7.27 -14.55
CA CYS A 239 4.08 -7.25 -13.14
C CYS A 239 5.11 -8.01 -12.29
N LEU A 240 5.53 -7.40 -11.18
CA LEU A 240 6.31 -8.05 -10.14
C LEU A 240 5.40 -8.29 -8.93
N VAL A 241 5.14 -9.55 -8.60
CA VAL A 241 4.27 -9.95 -7.48
C VAL A 241 5.12 -10.49 -6.35
N LEU A 242 5.15 -9.78 -5.23
CA LEU A 242 5.96 -10.04 -4.05
C LEU A 242 5.07 -10.38 -2.86
N ASN A 243 5.23 -11.58 -2.28
CA ASN A 243 4.46 -12.02 -1.12
C ASN A 243 5.33 -12.72 -0.10
N CYS A 244 5.02 -12.53 1.18
CA CYS A 244 5.61 -13.28 2.27
C CYS A 244 4.87 -14.62 2.46
N GLN A 245 5.62 -15.71 2.71
CA GLN A 245 5.06 -17.07 2.80
C GLN A 245 4.12 -17.22 4.00
N ASN A 246 4.46 -16.56 5.10
CA ASN A 246 3.73 -16.65 6.36
C ASN A 246 2.95 -15.36 6.68
N ASP A 247 2.61 -14.57 5.66
CA ASP A 247 1.81 -13.35 5.80
C ASP A 247 0.50 -13.63 6.55
N ARG A 248 0.36 -12.98 7.72
CA ARG A 248 -0.80 -13.17 8.60
C ARG A 248 -2.03 -12.38 8.14
N MET A 249 -1.84 -11.37 7.30
CA MET A 249 -2.92 -10.52 6.76
C MET A 249 -3.52 -11.12 5.49
N GLN A 250 -2.68 -11.53 4.53
CA GLN A 250 -3.09 -12.07 3.24
C GLN A 250 -2.35 -13.39 2.95
N PRO A 251 -3.08 -14.51 2.79
CA PRO A 251 -2.44 -15.78 2.50
C PRO A 251 -1.72 -15.75 1.15
N ILE A 252 -0.55 -16.40 1.07
CA ILE A 252 0.29 -16.48 -0.12
C ILE A 252 -0.47 -16.95 -1.38
N ASP A 253 -1.54 -17.73 -1.21
CA ASP A 253 -2.37 -18.19 -2.32
C ASP A 253 -3.05 -17.05 -3.08
N GLN A 254 -3.25 -15.89 -2.43
CA GLN A 254 -3.74 -14.70 -3.10
C GLN A 254 -2.69 -14.10 -4.04
N GLY A 255 -1.43 -14.07 -3.64
CA GLY A 255 -0.32 -13.68 -4.52
C GLY A 255 -0.12 -14.64 -5.68
N ARG A 256 -0.26 -15.96 -5.43
CA ARG A 256 -0.22 -16.98 -6.49
C ARG A 256 -1.38 -16.80 -7.48
N LEU A 257 -2.58 -16.48 -6.97
CA LEU A 257 -3.75 -16.20 -7.81
C LEU A 257 -3.52 -14.95 -8.68
N LEU A 258 -2.96 -13.87 -8.11
CA LEU A 258 -2.55 -12.70 -8.90
C LEU A 258 -1.58 -13.10 -9.99
N ALA A 259 -0.46 -13.73 -9.64
CA ALA A 259 0.60 -14.06 -10.59
C ALA A 259 0.13 -15.02 -11.69
N SER A 260 -0.69 -16.01 -11.35
CA SER A 260 -1.21 -16.95 -12.36
C SER A 260 -2.26 -16.36 -13.30
N GLY A 261 -2.95 -15.29 -12.87
CA GLY A 261 -3.95 -14.60 -13.68
C GLY A 261 -3.38 -13.52 -14.61
N LEU A 262 -2.18 -12.99 -14.28
CA LEU A 262 -1.51 -11.93 -15.04
C LEU A 262 -0.67 -12.53 -16.18
N PRO A 263 -0.82 -12.05 -17.45
CA PRO A 263 -0.12 -12.61 -18.60
C PRO A 263 1.41 -12.46 -18.54
N ASN A 264 1.90 -11.36 -17.94
CA ASN A 264 3.31 -11.04 -17.87
C ASN A 264 3.69 -10.74 -16.41
N SER A 265 3.90 -11.79 -15.62
CA SER A 265 4.20 -11.65 -14.19
C SER A 265 5.43 -12.45 -13.78
N ARG A 266 6.18 -11.86 -12.82
CA ARG A 266 7.24 -12.53 -12.04
C ARG A 266 6.74 -12.64 -10.60
N PHE A 267 6.68 -13.84 -10.04
CA PHE A 267 6.29 -14.10 -8.65
C PHE A 267 7.52 -14.42 -7.80
N ILE A 268 7.70 -13.69 -6.70
CA ILE A 268 8.76 -13.93 -5.72
C ILE A 268 8.14 -14.06 -4.33
N SER A 269 8.54 -15.08 -3.59
CA SER A 269 8.14 -15.28 -2.19
C SER A 269 9.31 -15.13 -1.24
N TYR A 270 9.03 -14.55 -0.06
CA TYR A 270 9.99 -14.30 1.01
C TYR A 270 9.62 -15.09 2.25
N ASP A 271 10.62 -15.60 2.98
CA ASP A 271 10.39 -16.33 4.23
C ASP A 271 10.21 -15.35 5.41
N SER A 272 9.08 -14.68 5.41
CA SER A 272 8.72 -13.67 6.40
C SER A 272 7.26 -13.82 6.81
N PRO A 273 6.89 -13.51 8.07
CA PRO A 273 5.49 -13.48 8.53
C PRO A 273 4.83 -12.12 8.29
N ASN A 274 5.54 -11.13 7.77
CA ASN A 274 5.06 -9.77 7.59
C ASN A 274 4.15 -9.64 6.38
N HIS A 275 3.16 -8.77 6.48
CA HIS A 275 2.38 -8.32 5.32
C HIS A 275 3.13 -7.26 4.51
N THR A 276 3.78 -6.35 5.22
CA THR A 276 4.73 -5.38 4.68
C THR A 276 6.04 -5.53 5.46
N VAL A 277 7.16 -5.65 4.75
CA VAL A 277 8.44 -6.08 5.32
C VAL A 277 9.18 -4.89 5.94
N PRO A 278 9.40 -4.88 7.27
CA PRO A 278 10.17 -3.83 7.92
C PRO A 278 11.67 -3.97 7.60
N GLU A 279 12.41 -2.87 7.75
CA GLU A 279 13.85 -2.82 7.48
C GLU A 279 14.67 -3.79 8.34
N SER A 280 14.18 -4.09 9.54
CA SER A 280 14.80 -5.07 10.46
C SER A 280 14.58 -6.54 10.07
N ASP A 281 13.71 -6.83 9.10
CA ASP A 281 13.47 -8.20 8.62
C ASP A 281 14.64 -8.67 7.74
N PRO A 282 15.17 -9.89 7.95
CA PRO A 282 16.27 -10.43 7.13
C PRO A 282 15.99 -10.50 5.62
N GLU A 283 14.74 -10.57 5.21
CA GLU A 283 14.33 -10.61 3.80
C GLU A 283 14.26 -9.21 3.15
N TRP A 284 14.29 -8.13 3.93
CA TRP A 284 14.20 -6.77 3.38
C TRP A 284 15.29 -6.46 2.34
N PRO A 285 16.59 -6.71 2.57
CA PRO A 285 17.62 -6.39 1.57
C PRO A 285 17.45 -7.15 0.25
N ARG A 286 16.86 -8.34 0.29
CA ARG A 286 16.53 -9.11 -0.91
C ARG A 286 15.32 -8.51 -1.63
N MET A 287 14.26 -8.17 -0.90
CA MET A 287 13.06 -7.55 -1.47
C MET A 287 13.39 -6.19 -2.11
N GLU A 288 14.21 -5.38 -1.46
CA GLU A 288 14.68 -4.10 -2.00
C GLU A 288 15.41 -4.27 -3.33
N ARG A 289 16.36 -5.20 -3.41
CA ARG A 289 17.08 -5.50 -4.67
C ARG A 289 16.14 -5.95 -5.78
N ASP A 290 15.17 -6.82 -5.47
CA ASP A 290 14.21 -7.32 -6.45
C ASP A 290 13.33 -6.18 -6.99
N ILE A 291 12.88 -5.25 -6.12
CA ILE A 291 12.14 -4.05 -6.49
C ILE A 291 12.97 -3.13 -7.39
N LEU A 292 14.17 -2.75 -6.96
CA LEU A 292 15.02 -1.81 -7.69
C LEU A 292 15.48 -2.40 -9.03
N SER A 293 15.80 -3.70 -9.08
CA SER A 293 16.15 -4.39 -10.33
C SER A 293 14.99 -4.36 -11.34
N PHE A 294 13.78 -4.66 -10.88
CA PHE A 294 12.60 -4.63 -11.75
C PHE A 294 12.27 -3.22 -12.24
N LEU A 295 12.43 -2.19 -11.38
CA LEU A 295 12.26 -0.80 -11.78
C LEU A 295 13.30 -0.35 -12.80
N ALA A 296 14.56 -0.76 -12.65
CA ALA A 296 15.61 -0.46 -13.63
C ALA A 296 15.31 -1.05 -15.02
N GLU A 297 14.59 -2.18 -15.09
CA GLU A 297 14.16 -2.80 -16.34
C GLU A 297 12.98 -2.05 -17.01
N HIS A 298 12.14 -1.33 -16.23
CA HIS A 298 10.81 -0.88 -16.69
C HIS A 298 10.43 0.58 -16.40
N ALA A 299 11.27 1.35 -15.67
CA ALA A 299 10.96 2.73 -15.28
C ALA A 299 11.48 3.79 -16.28
N ALA A 300 11.98 3.39 -17.44
CA ALA A 300 12.46 4.30 -18.49
C ALA A 300 11.32 4.81 -19.37
#